data_dd24ed321484dd763a73578109a3a492
#
_entry.id   dd24ed321484dd763a73578109a3a492
#
_cell.length_a   1.000
_cell.length_b   1.000
_cell.length_c   1.000
_cell.angle_alpha   90.00
_cell.angle_beta   90.00
_cell.angle_gamma   90.00
#
_symmetry.space_group_name_H-M   'P 1'
#
loop_
_entity.id
_entity.type
_entity.pdbx_description
1 polymer ?
#
loop_
_entity_poly.entity_id
_entity_poly.type
_entity_poly.pdbx_seq_one_letter_code
_entity_poly.pdbx_strand_id
1 'polypeptide(L)'
;RGADVDNILNFPQEFDGTHIIKMEQNYRSDGNILNLANSLIGHNTKRHNKNLWTYRNPGVMPTYTYYASDYDETDSIVEDIKDYIAAGNNYSDVAILYRNSRLSYVIERSLAREKIPYKIVGGFKFFERAEVKDIIAYLCVIANPADDQRLKRIINVPARKIGAATVDKIATLAQQYKVSMMEIIRNADLYPAIAKAKPALDSFIKMYDTMCLMANGSTLGELTQSVIKYSGYRKMLEDKGVDGKDELQNVEQVVVAAEEFEHAHIKTNLSEFLAEISLLSAVDTLSSEENKVVMMTLHASKGLEFKNVYIIGLEDS
;
A
#
# COMPACT_ATOMS: atom_id res chain seq x y z
N ARG A 1 8.87 -7.13 17.32
CA ARG A 1 9.66 -6.19 16.51
C ARG A 1 11.05 -6.14 17.10
N GLY A 2 12.05 -6.80 16.47
CA GLY A 2 13.45 -6.74 16.89
C GLY A 2 13.78 -7.32 18.27
N ALA A 3 12.83 -7.97 18.93
CA ALA A 3 13.06 -8.62 20.21
C ALA A 3 13.68 -10.00 19.98
N ASP A 4 14.80 -10.25 20.60
CA ASP A 4 15.44 -11.56 20.60
C ASP A 4 14.74 -12.47 21.60
N VAL A 5 14.28 -13.62 21.14
CA VAL A 5 13.63 -14.63 21.98
C VAL A 5 14.61 -15.20 23.03
N ASP A 6 15.90 -15.20 22.72
CA ASP A 6 16.94 -15.70 23.60
C ASP A 6 17.00 -14.92 24.92
N ASN A 7 16.66 -13.62 24.93
CA ASN A 7 16.55 -12.82 26.17
C ASN A 7 15.51 -13.38 27.15
N ILE A 8 14.38 -13.90 26.64
CA ILE A 8 13.35 -14.51 27.47
C ILE A 8 13.75 -15.93 27.88
N LEU A 9 14.36 -16.69 26.98
CA LEU A 9 14.74 -18.08 27.25
C LEU A 9 15.89 -18.17 28.25
N ASN A 10 16.86 -17.22 28.18
CA ASN A 10 18.03 -17.18 29.05
C ASN A 10 17.78 -16.50 30.43
N PHE A 11 16.67 -15.75 30.55
CA PHE A 11 16.35 -15.01 31.79
C PHE A 11 16.46 -15.83 33.07
N PRO A 12 15.95 -17.09 33.11
CA PRO A 12 16.09 -17.90 34.34
C PRO A 12 17.53 -18.34 34.65
N GLN A 13 18.43 -18.31 33.66
CA GLN A 13 19.83 -18.66 33.84
C GLN A 13 20.65 -17.44 34.30
N GLU A 14 20.20 -16.23 33.93
CA GLU A 14 20.87 -14.98 34.29
C GLU A 14 20.46 -14.47 35.68
N PHE A 15 19.25 -14.85 36.13
CA PHE A 15 18.69 -14.39 37.40
C PHE A 15 18.31 -15.57 38.32
N ASP A 16 19.12 -15.81 39.34
CA ASP A 16 18.86 -16.84 40.35
C ASP A 16 17.51 -16.62 41.08
N GLY A 17 16.80 -17.70 41.34
CA GLY A 17 15.50 -17.63 42.03
C GLY A 17 14.32 -17.29 41.12
N THR A 18 14.52 -17.26 39.81
CA THR A 18 13.44 -17.00 38.82
C THR A 18 12.40 -18.12 38.86
N HIS A 19 11.11 -17.75 39.03
CA HIS A 19 9.96 -18.64 38.89
C HIS A 19 9.28 -18.43 37.55
N ILE A 20 9.18 -19.52 36.76
CA ILE A 20 8.49 -19.47 35.44
C ILE A 20 7.03 -19.87 35.63
N ILE A 21 6.12 -18.93 35.38
CA ILE A 21 4.67 -19.17 35.39
C ILE A 21 4.19 -19.16 33.94
N LYS A 22 3.64 -20.29 33.46
CA LYS A 22 3.09 -20.41 32.10
C LYS A 22 1.60 -20.10 32.12
N MET A 23 1.21 -19.02 31.44
CA MET A 23 -0.20 -18.69 31.19
C MET A 23 -0.67 -19.42 29.95
N GLU A 24 -1.31 -20.57 30.10
CA GLU A 24 -1.70 -21.48 29.01
C GLU A 24 -3.19 -21.40 28.66
N GLN A 25 -4.01 -20.91 29.58
CA GLN A 25 -5.44 -20.74 29.32
C GLN A 25 -5.68 -19.55 28.40
N ASN A 26 -6.40 -19.80 27.30
CA ASN A 26 -6.83 -18.79 26.34
C ASN A 26 -8.34 -18.55 26.49
N TYR A 27 -8.74 -17.29 26.53
CA TYR A 27 -10.14 -16.87 26.70
C TYR A 27 -10.76 -16.29 25.43
N ARG A 28 -9.96 -16.11 24.38
CA ARG A 28 -10.35 -15.44 23.12
C ARG A 28 -10.85 -16.40 22.08
N SER A 29 -10.08 -17.43 21.77
CA SER A 29 -10.27 -18.30 20.61
C SER A 29 -10.94 -19.62 21.00
N ASP A 30 -11.67 -20.20 20.05
CA ASP A 30 -12.25 -21.53 20.15
C ASP A 30 -11.17 -22.62 20.01
N GLY A 31 -11.51 -23.85 20.41
CA GLY A 31 -10.55 -24.94 20.55
C GLY A 31 -9.83 -25.30 19.23
N ASN A 32 -10.55 -25.36 18.12
CA ASN A 32 -9.96 -25.72 16.83
C ASN A 32 -8.92 -24.69 16.33
N ILE A 33 -9.13 -23.40 16.61
CA ILE A 33 -8.15 -22.34 16.31
C ILE A 33 -6.89 -22.55 17.16
N LEU A 34 -7.03 -22.87 18.45
CA LEU A 34 -5.91 -23.12 19.32
C LEU A 34 -5.13 -24.39 18.94
N ASN A 35 -5.83 -25.43 18.48
CA ASN A 35 -5.19 -26.66 17.99
C ASN A 35 -4.30 -26.36 16.77
N LEU A 36 -4.80 -25.56 15.83
CA LEU A 36 -4.01 -25.11 14.67
C LEU A 36 -2.80 -24.28 15.10
N ALA A 37 -3.00 -23.31 16.01
CA ALA A 37 -1.93 -22.46 16.53
C ALA A 37 -0.86 -23.25 17.28
N ASN A 38 -1.26 -24.23 18.13
CA ASN A 38 -0.35 -25.10 18.84
C ASN A 38 0.45 -26.00 17.88
N SER A 39 -0.19 -26.54 16.83
CA SER A 39 0.47 -27.32 15.80
C SER A 39 1.52 -26.49 15.08
N LEU A 40 1.15 -25.28 14.63
CA LEU A 40 2.06 -24.38 13.93
C LEU A 40 3.28 -24.01 14.78
N ILE A 41 3.06 -23.53 16.00
CA ILE A 41 4.15 -23.12 16.88
C ILE A 41 5.00 -24.31 17.37
N GLY A 42 4.47 -25.52 17.30
CA GLY A 42 5.17 -26.76 17.63
C GLY A 42 6.43 -27.00 16.80
N HIS A 43 6.48 -26.48 15.57
CA HIS A 43 7.64 -26.57 14.69
C HIS A 43 8.81 -25.67 15.10
N ASN A 44 8.57 -24.66 15.97
CA ASN A 44 9.64 -23.82 16.48
C ASN A 44 10.41 -24.55 17.59
N THR A 45 11.71 -24.74 17.42
CA THR A 45 12.59 -25.41 18.38
C THR A 45 13.02 -24.50 19.53
N LYS A 46 13.21 -23.20 19.27
CA LYS A 46 13.57 -22.19 20.27
C LYS A 46 12.32 -21.60 20.90
N ARG A 47 11.78 -22.24 21.94
CA ARG A 47 10.62 -21.73 22.70
C ARG A 47 10.49 -22.38 24.07
N HIS A 48 9.79 -21.73 25.00
CA HIS A 48 9.26 -22.42 26.17
C HIS A 48 8.14 -23.36 25.71
N ASN A 49 8.18 -24.63 26.15
CA ASN A 49 7.08 -25.57 25.91
C ASN A 49 5.83 -25.05 26.61
N LYS A 50 4.89 -24.56 25.81
CA LYS A 50 3.61 -24.02 26.23
C LYS A 50 2.55 -24.55 25.29
N ASN A 51 1.41 -24.99 25.84
CA ASN A 51 0.29 -25.48 25.06
C ASN A 51 -0.96 -24.68 25.44
N LEU A 52 -1.51 -23.95 24.50
CA LEU A 52 -2.71 -23.16 24.74
C LEU A 52 -3.95 -24.04 24.75
N TRP A 53 -4.82 -23.83 25.75
CA TRP A 53 -6.09 -24.51 25.87
C TRP A 53 -7.21 -23.51 26.24
N THR A 54 -8.48 -23.92 26.05
CA THR A 54 -9.64 -23.09 26.34
C THR A 54 -10.80 -23.93 26.87
N TYR A 55 -11.69 -23.31 27.65
CA TYR A 55 -12.99 -23.86 28.01
C TYR A 55 -14.09 -23.57 26.98
N ARG A 56 -13.78 -22.77 25.95
CA ARG A 56 -14.72 -22.51 24.86
C ARG A 56 -14.96 -23.77 24.04
N ASN A 57 -16.07 -23.78 23.29
CA ASN A 57 -16.38 -24.88 22.39
C ASN A 57 -15.25 -25.10 21.35
N PRO A 58 -15.20 -26.29 20.73
CA PRO A 58 -14.24 -26.53 19.65
C PRO A 58 -14.30 -25.48 18.55
N GLY A 59 -15.51 -24.95 18.24
CA GLY A 59 -15.73 -23.98 17.19
C GLY A 59 -15.65 -24.59 15.78
N VAL A 60 -15.71 -23.73 14.77
CA VAL A 60 -15.57 -24.12 13.38
C VAL A 60 -14.12 -24.51 13.09
N MET A 61 -13.93 -25.54 12.25
CA MET A 61 -12.58 -25.91 11.79
C MET A 61 -12.03 -24.81 10.86
N PRO A 62 -10.80 -24.32 11.10
CA PRO A 62 -10.14 -23.47 10.12
C PRO A 62 -10.00 -24.19 8.78
N THR A 63 -10.28 -23.47 7.70
CA THR A 63 -10.14 -23.98 6.33
C THR A 63 -8.87 -23.44 5.69
N TYR A 64 -8.26 -24.23 4.81
CA TYR A 64 -7.15 -23.85 3.98
C TYR A 64 -7.53 -24.13 2.52
N THR A 65 -7.47 -23.09 1.68
CA THR A 65 -7.89 -23.18 0.28
C THR A 65 -6.74 -22.77 -0.63
N TYR A 66 -6.53 -23.51 -1.71
CA TYR A 66 -5.59 -23.17 -2.78
C TYR A 66 -6.31 -22.47 -3.91
N TYR A 67 -5.74 -21.39 -4.39
CA TYR A 67 -6.23 -20.63 -5.52
C TYR A 67 -5.20 -20.58 -6.64
N ALA A 68 -5.63 -20.41 -7.88
CA ALA A 68 -4.76 -20.33 -9.04
C ALA A 68 -4.08 -18.95 -9.15
N SER A 69 -4.70 -17.92 -8.58
CA SER A 69 -4.19 -16.55 -8.57
C SER A 69 -4.65 -15.78 -7.34
N ASP A 70 -3.98 -14.65 -7.05
CA ASP A 70 -4.36 -13.69 -6.01
C ASP A 70 -5.79 -13.14 -6.24
N TYR A 71 -6.21 -13.05 -7.50
CA TYR A 71 -7.56 -12.60 -7.87
C TYR A 71 -8.62 -13.62 -7.49
N ASP A 72 -8.39 -14.91 -7.79
CA ASP A 72 -9.31 -15.98 -7.40
C ASP A 72 -9.43 -16.05 -5.87
N GLU A 73 -8.30 -15.87 -5.15
CA GLU A 73 -8.29 -15.80 -3.69
C GLU A 73 -9.16 -14.65 -3.20
N THR A 74 -8.91 -13.43 -3.69
CA THR A 74 -9.63 -12.24 -3.22
C THR A 74 -11.10 -12.22 -3.62
N ASP A 75 -11.44 -12.68 -4.81
CA ASP A 75 -12.83 -12.76 -5.27
C ASP A 75 -13.63 -13.78 -4.44
N SER A 76 -13.04 -14.93 -4.12
CA SER A 76 -13.66 -15.91 -3.21
C SER A 76 -13.92 -15.33 -1.81
N ILE A 77 -12.93 -14.61 -1.25
CA ILE A 77 -13.09 -13.96 0.06
C ILE A 77 -14.19 -12.90 0.04
N VAL A 78 -14.27 -12.12 -1.05
CA VAL A 78 -15.30 -11.10 -1.21
C VAL A 78 -16.69 -11.72 -1.28
N GLU A 79 -16.88 -12.84 -1.99
CA GLU A 79 -18.16 -13.58 -2.00
C GLU A 79 -18.48 -14.13 -0.61
N ASP A 80 -17.55 -14.74 0.10
CA ASP A 80 -17.75 -15.21 1.47
C ASP A 80 -18.19 -14.07 2.41
N ILE A 81 -17.59 -12.87 2.26
CA ILE A 81 -17.96 -11.69 3.03
C ILE A 81 -19.41 -11.27 2.69
N LYS A 82 -19.78 -11.27 1.40
CA LYS A 82 -21.17 -10.95 0.98
C LYS A 82 -22.18 -11.91 1.60
N ASP A 83 -21.89 -13.20 1.58
CA ASP A 83 -22.74 -14.22 2.19
C ASP A 83 -22.83 -14.04 3.72
N TYR A 84 -21.71 -13.72 4.37
CA TYR A 84 -21.66 -13.45 5.80
C TYR A 84 -22.53 -12.24 6.18
N ILE A 85 -22.50 -11.18 5.39
CA ILE A 85 -23.35 -9.99 5.60
C ILE A 85 -24.82 -10.28 5.28
N ALA A 86 -25.11 -11.04 4.22
CA ALA A 86 -26.47 -11.45 3.88
C ALA A 86 -27.13 -12.30 4.99
N ALA A 87 -26.33 -13.02 5.77
CA ALA A 87 -26.76 -13.74 6.96
C ALA A 87 -27.05 -12.84 8.19
N GLY A 88 -26.96 -11.50 8.05
CA GLY A 88 -27.29 -10.52 9.10
C GLY A 88 -26.11 -10.13 10.01
N ASN A 89 -24.88 -10.43 9.64
CA ASN A 89 -23.68 -10.06 10.38
C ASN A 89 -23.15 -8.68 9.95
N ASN A 90 -22.09 -8.19 10.62
CA ASN A 90 -21.51 -6.88 10.35
C ASN A 90 -20.16 -6.97 9.64
N TYR A 91 -19.83 -6.00 8.80
CA TYR A 91 -18.49 -5.87 8.19
C TYR A 91 -17.39 -5.75 9.26
N SER A 92 -17.67 -5.09 10.39
CA SER A 92 -16.71 -4.93 11.49
C SER A 92 -16.36 -6.24 12.21
N ASP A 93 -17.11 -7.30 12.00
CA ASP A 93 -16.82 -8.65 12.51
C ASP A 93 -15.70 -9.34 11.72
N VAL A 94 -15.37 -8.81 10.54
CA VAL A 94 -14.44 -9.43 9.58
C VAL A 94 -13.08 -8.74 9.59
N ALA A 95 -12.01 -9.54 9.67
CA ALA A 95 -10.65 -9.08 9.45
C ALA A 95 -9.97 -9.84 8.30
N ILE A 96 -9.22 -9.11 7.48
CA ILE A 96 -8.34 -9.66 6.44
C ILE A 96 -6.90 -9.33 6.85
N LEU A 97 -6.12 -10.39 7.08
CA LEU A 97 -4.75 -10.31 7.56
C LEU A 97 -3.77 -10.72 6.47
N TYR A 98 -2.68 -9.98 6.33
CA TYR A 98 -1.62 -10.29 5.37
C TYR A 98 -0.22 -10.12 5.96
N ARG A 99 0.78 -10.77 5.37
CA ARG A 99 2.16 -10.71 5.84
C ARG A 99 2.79 -9.35 5.53
N ASN A 100 2.62 -8.84 4.32
CA ASN A 100 3.14 -7.56 3.89
C ASN A 100 2.05 -6.73 3.18
N SER A 101 2.26 -5.43 3.14
CA SER A 101 1.26 -4.47 2.65
C SER A 101 1.03 -4.49 1.14
N ARG A 102 1.92 -5.11 0.35
CA ARG A 102 1.73 -5.21 -1.11
C ARG A 102 0.48 -6.01 -1.48
N LEU A 103 0.18 -7.05 -0.68
CA LEU A 103 -1.00 -7.90 -0.90
C LEU A 103 -2.33 -7.15 -0.73
N SER A 104 -2.30 -5.96 -0.10
CA SER A 104 -3.52 -5.20 0.10
C SER A 104 -4.13 -4.67 -1.20
N TYR A 105 -3.33 -4.39 -2.24
CA TYR A 105 -3.85 -3.80 -3.48
C TYR A 105 -4.95 -4.65 -4.13
N VAL A 106 -4.72 -5.96 -4.30
CA VAL A 106 -5.66 -6.84 -5.00
C VAL A 106 -6.97 -6.95 -4.22
N ILE A 107 -6.90 -7.16 -2.90
CA ILE A 107 -8.11 -7.24 -2.06
C ILE A 107 -8.80 -5.88 -1.90
N GLU A 108 -8.07 -4.76 -1.82
CA GLU A 108 -8.66 -3.42 -1.80
C GLU A 108 -9.48 -3.16 -3.07
N ARG A 109 -8.93 -3.56 -4.23
CA ARG A 109 -9.61 -3.45 -5.52
C ARG A 109 -10.89 -4.29 -5.58
N SER A 110 -10.83 -5.56 -5.14
CA SER A 110 -12.00 -6.44 -5.14
C SER A 110 -13.09 -5.93 -4.18
N LEU A 111 -12.73 -5.46 -2.99
CA LEU A 111 -13.67 -4.84 -2.05
C LEU A 111 -14.29 -3.55 -2.63
N ALA A 112 -13.49 -2.70 -3.27
CA ALA A 112 -13.97 -1.46 -3.88
C ALA A 112 -14.91 -1.72 -5.07
N ARG A 113 -14.60 -2.71 -5.93
CA ARG A 113 -15.46 -3.13 -7.05
C ARG A 113 -16.85 -3.55 -6.56
N GLU A 114 -16.91 -4.29 -5.47
CA GLU A 114 -18.17 -4.77 -4.86
C GLU A 114 -18.76 -3.76 -3.87
N LYS A 115 -18.18 -2.55 -3.76
CA LYS A 115 -18.64 -1.48 -2.86
C LYS A 115 -18.68 -1.89 -1.38
N ILE A 116 -17.81 -2.80 -0.97
CA ILE A 116 -17.68 -3.24 0.42
C ILE A 116 -16.81 -2.23 1.17
N PRO A 117 -17.31 -1.61 2.25
CA PRO A 117 -16.55 -0.64 3.01
C PRO A 117 -15.43 -1.33 3.81
N TYR A 118 -14.23 -0.78 3.75
CA TYR A 118 -13.07 -1.30 4.48
C TYR A 118 -12.21 -0.20 5.08
N LYS A 119 -11.38 -0.55 6.07
CA LYS A 119 -10.35 0.32 6.65
C LYS A 119 -9.05 -0.45 6.85
N ILE A 120 -7.93 0.25 6.71
CA ILE A 120 -6.59 -0.31 6.97
C ILE A 120 -6.10 0.20 8.32
N VAL A 121 -5.71 -0.74 9.18
CA VAL A 121 -5.16 -0.44 10.51
C VAL A 121 -3.64 -0.52 10.48
N GLY A 122 -2.99 0.56 10.91
CA GLY A 122 -1.52 0.64 10.97
C GLY A 122 -0.84 0.86 9.61
N GLY A 123 -1.58 1.32 8.61
CA GLY A 123 -1.09 1.63 7.27
C GLY A 123 -2.00 2.59 6.53
N PHE A 124 -1.67 2.81 5.27
CA PHE A 124 -2.46 3.62 4.34
C PHE A 124 -3.03 2.72 3.24
N LYS A 125 -4.15 3.11 2.66
CA LYS A 125 -4.67 2.49 1.45
C LYS A 125 -3.64 2.57 0.33
N PHE A 126 -3.72 1.64 -0.61
CA PHE A 126 -2.70 1.53 -1.65
C PHE A 126 -2.45 2.87 -2.37
N PHE A 127 -3.50 3.51 -2.89
CA PHE A 127 -3.38 4.80 -3.60
C PHE A 127 -3.12 6.01 -2.67
N GLU A 128 -3.14 5.81 -1.36
CA GLU A 128 -2.80 6.86 -0.39
C GLU A 128 -1.34 6.84 0.06
N ARG A 129 -0.60 5.78 -0.25
CA ARG A 129 0.82 5.65 0.06
C ARG A 129 1.63 6.73 -0.63
N ALA A 130 2.64 7.24 0.05
CA ALA A 130 3.41 8.40 -0.43
C ALA A 130 4.07 8.13 -1.79
N GLU A 131 4.74 6.98 -1.92
CA GLU A 131 5.42 6.54 -3.13
C GLU A 131 4.46 6.30 -4.30
N VAL A 132 3.27 5.77 -4.04
CA VAL A 132 2.22 5.57 -5.05
C VAL A 132 1.67 6.92 -5.50
N LYS A 133 1.36 7.82 -4.56
CA LYS A 133 0.92 9.20 -4.86
C LYS A 133 1.94 9.98 -5.70
N ASP A 134 3.22 9.73 -5.49
CA ASP A 134 4.29 10.37 -6.26
C ASP A 134 4.24 9.91 -7.73
N ILE A 135 4.14 8.60 -7.98
CA ILE A 135 4.04 8.07 -9.36
C ILE A 135 2.75 8.55 -10.03
N ILE A 136 1.61 8.48 -9.34
CA ILE A 136 0.35 9.00 -9.86
C ILE A 136 0.45 10.51 -10.17
N ALA A 137 1.14 11.28 -9.33
CA ALA A 137 1.33 12.71 -9.58
C ALA A 137 2.18 12.97 -10.84
N TYR A 138 3.20 12.16 -11.12
CA TYR A 138 3.93 12.23 -12.40
C TYR A 138 3.00 11.96 -13.58
N LEU A 139 2.21 10.91 -13.53
CA LEU A 139 1.25 10.56 -14.59
C LEU A 139 0.21 11.68 -14.78
N CYS A 140 -0.28 12.27 -13.70
CA CYS A 140 -1.21 13.40 -13.78
C CYS A 140 -0.59 14.64 -14.45
N VAL A 141 0.67 14.97 -14.13
CA VAL A 141 1.36 16.12 -14.76
C VAL A 141 1.65 15.84 -16.24
N ILE A 142 1.87 14.57 -16.62
CA ILE A 142 1.99 14.18 -18.04
C ILE A 142 0.64 14.36 -18.75
N ALA A 143 -0.47 13.95 -18.13
CA ALA A 143 -1.81 14.12 -18.68
C ALA A 143 -2.25 15.59 -18.73
N ASN A 144 -1.87 16.38 -17.71
CA ASN A 144 -2.22 17.80 -17.62
C ASN A 144 -1.04 18.61 -17.05
N PRO A 145 -0.24 19.26 -17.92
CA PRO A 145 0.89 20.10 -17.50
C PRO A 145 0.51 21.30 -16.60
N ALA A 146 -0.76 21.67 -16.59
CA ALA A 146 -1.26 22.78 -15.77
C ALA A 146 -1.66 22.35 -14.34
N ASP A 147 -1.45 21.09 -13.95
CA ASP A 147 -1.70 20.61 -12.60
C ASP A 147 -0.56 21.02 -11.65
N ASP A 148 -0.60 22.28 -11.25
CA ASP A 148 0.42 22.89 -10.38
C ASP A 148 0.52 22.20 -9.01
N GLN A 149 -0.59 21.65 -8.50
CA GLN A 149 -0.58 20.96 -7.21
C GLN A 149 0.25 19.67 -7.26
N ARG A 150 0.06 18.87 -8.29
CA ARG A 150 0.83 17.64 -8.49
C ARG A 150 2.26 17.93 -8.94
N LEU A 151 2.46 18.98 -9.72
CA LEU A 151 3.79 19.44 -10.08
C LEU A 151 4.63 19.82 -8.85
N LYS A 152 4.07 20.58 -7.90
CA LYS A 152 4.73 20.90 -6.63
C LYS A 152 5.18 19.66 -5.88
N ARG A 153 4.39 18.60 -5.92
CA ARG A 153 4.70 17.33 -5.26
C ARG A 153 5.94 16.66 -5.85
N ILE A 154 6.07 16.62 -7.18
CA ILE A 154 7.08 15.81 -7.87
C ILE A 154 8.34 16.55 -8.29
N ILE A 155 8.31 17.87 -8.38
CA ILE A 155 9.40 18.65 -8.97
C ILE A 155 10.76 18.39 -8.32
N ASN A 156 10.78 18.09 -7.02
CA ASN A 156 12.00 17.76 -6.25
C ASN A 156 11.95 16.38 -5.61
N VAL A 157 11.15 15.46 -6.13
CA VAL A 157 11.05 14.06 -5.67
C VAL A 157 11.22 13.14 -6.88
N PRO A 158 12.36 12.44 -7.01
CA PRO A 158 13.61 12.47 -6.20
C PRO A 158 14.26 13.84 -6.12
N ALA A 159 15.19 14.02 -5.17
CA ALA A 159 15.86 15.29 -4.94
C ALA A 159 16.63 15.79 -6.17
N ARG A 160 16.33 17.01 -6.65
CA ARG A 160 16.88 17.63 -7.87
C ARG A 160 17.53 18.99 -7.62
N LYS A 161 17.81 19.33 -6.36
CA LYS A 161 18.32 20.66 -5.97
C LYS A 161 17.33 21.80 -6.26
N ILE A 162 16.04 21.49 -6.37
CA ILE A 162 14.93 22.46 -6.51
C ILE A 162 14.28 22.58 -5.13
N GLY A 163 14.81 23.43 -4.27
CA GLY A 163 14.33 23.60 -2.90
C GLY A 163 12.99 24.29 -2.81
N ALA A 164 12.31 24.19 -1.65
CA ALA A 164 10.99 24.77 -1.38
C ALA A 164 10.91 26.26 -1.73
N ALA A 165 11.91 27.06 -1.36
CA ALA A 165 11.95 28.49 -1.70
C ALA A 165 11.95 28.76 -3.21
N THR A 166 12.50 27.87 -4.02
CA THR A 166 12.43 27.99 -5.49
C THR A 166 11.04 27.64 -5.99
N VAL A 167 10.42 26.58 -5.45
CA VAL A 167 9.06 26.16 -5.79
C VAL A 167 8.07 27.26 -5.44
N ASP A 168 8.19 27.91 -4.27
CA ASP A 168 7.34 29.02 -3.86
C ASP A 168 7.47 30.24 -4.79
N LYS A 169 8.70 30.57 -5.24
CA LYS A 169 8.89 31.62 -6.23
C LYS A 169 8.24 31.30 -7.57
N ILE A 170 8.37 30.07 -8.06
CA ILE A 170 7.72 29.60 -9.30
C ILE A 170 6.20 29.74 -9.15
N ALA A 171 5.63 29.30 -8.02
CA ALA A 171 4.20 29.40 -7.76
C ALA A 171 3.72 30.85 -7.71
N THR A 172 4.49 31.76 -7.07
CA THR A 172 4.18 33.18 -7.03
C THR A 172 4.19 33.82 -8.42
N LEU A 173 5.19 33.47 -9.24
CA LEU A 173 5.29 33.93 -10.63
C LEU A 173 4.10 33.40 -11.45
N ALA A 174 3.77 32.11 -11.32
CA ALA A 174 2.64 31.50 -12.02
C ALA A 174 1.32 32.23 -11.69
N GLN A 175 1.10 32.53 -10.42
CA GLN A 175 -0.07 33.31 -9.99
C GLN A 175 -0.06 34.75 -10.53
N GLN A 176 1.09 35.42 -10.48
CA GLN A 176 1.26 36.81 -10.95
C GLN A 176 0.99 36.93 -12.44
N TYR A 177 1.50 36.00 -13.24
CA TYR A 177 1.35 36.02 -14.70
C TYR A 177 0.12 35.25 -15.21
N LYS A 178 -0.64 34.59 -14.31
CA LYS A 178 -1.83 33.77 -14.63
C LYS A 178 -1.55 32.66 -15.62
N VAL A 179 -0.43 32.00 -15.46
CA VAL A 179 0.03 30.84 -16.23
C VAL A 179 0.34 29.66 -15.32
N SER A 180 0.56 28.47 -15.87
CA SER A 180 0.95 27.30 -15.06
C SER A 180 2.38 27.42 -14.55
N MET A 181 2.68 26.73 -13.46
CA MET A 181 4.07 26.60 -12.98
C MET A 181 4.98 25.94 -14.02
N MET A 182 4.47 25.00 -14.79
CA MET A 182 5.22 24.35 -15.87
C MET A 182 5.65 25.38 -16.93
N GLU A 183 4.80 26.33 -17.26
CA GLU A 183 5.11 27.41 -18.20
C GLU A 183 6.19 28.34 -17.67
N ILE A 184 6.15 28.71 -16.38
CA ILE A 184 7.21 29.47 -15.70
C ILE A 184 8.54 28.73 -15.76
N ILE A 185 8.52 27.39 -15.51
CA ILE A 185 9.73 26.56 -15.52
C ILE A 185 10.31 26.51 -16.93
N ARG A 186 9.51 26.30 -17.96
CA ARG A 186 9.94 26.25 -19.37
C ARG A 186 10.59 27.57 -19.82
N ASN A 187 10.09 28.68 -19.29
CA ASN A 187 10.56 30.03 -19.64
C ASN A 187 11.43 30.64 -18.51
N ALA A 188 12.18 29.81 -17.78
CA ALA A 188 12.94 30.24 -16.60
C ALA A 188 13.94 31.37 -16.88
N ASP A 189 14.39 31.54 -18.13
CA ASP A 189 15.27 32.63 -18.58
C ASP A 189 14.63 34.01 -18.43
N LEU A 190 13.32 34.09 -18.50
CA LEU A 190 12.58 35.36 -18.40
C LEU A 190 12.44 35.84 -16.95
N TYR A 191 12.79 35.01 -15.96
CA TYR A 191 12.50 35.27 -14.56
C TYR A 191 13.78 35.30 -13.69
N PRO A 192 14.40 36.47 -13.44
CA PRO A 192 15.62 36.59 -12.64
C PRO A 192 15.49 35.99 -11.21
N ALA A 193 14.28 35.97 -10.66
CA ALA A 193 14.01 35.46 -9.31
C ALA A 193 14.35 33.95 -9.15
N ILE A 194 14.35 33.17 -10.24
CA ILE A 194 14.65 31.75 -10.27
C ILE A 194 15.89 31.40 -11.09
N ALA A 195 16.62 32.38 -11.60
CA ALA A 195 17.79 32.19 -12.45
C ALA A 195 18.86 31.22 -11.87
N LYS A 196 19.08 31.26 -10.53
CA LYS A 196 20.01 30.34 -9.86
C LYS A 196 19.62 28.86 -9.95
N ALA A 197 18.33 28.58 -10.07
CA ALA A 197 17.81 27.21 -10.16
C ALA A 197 17.72 26.71 -11.63
N LYS A 198 17.98 27.57 -12.62
CA LYS A 198 17.80 27.25 -14.03
C LYS A 198 18.42 25.91 -14.45
N PRO A 199 19.68 25.57 -14.14
CA PRO A 199 20.23 24.29 -14.57
C PRO A 199 19.45 23.07 -14.05
N ALA A 200 18.91 23.16 -12.84
CA ALA A 200 18.09 22.12 -12.26
C ALA A 200 16.69 22.06 -12.89
N LEU A 201 16.11 23.22 -13.21
CA LEU A 201 14.83 23.33 -13.92
C LEU A 201 14.94 22.82 -15.37
N ASP A 202 16.00 23.16 -16.09
CA ASP A 202 16.26 22.64 -17.43
C ASP A 202 16.42 21.10 -17.44
N SER A 203 17.11 20.55 -16.43
CA SER A 203 17.23 19.11 -16.27
C SER A 203 15.87 18.46 -15.99
N PHE A 204 15.03 19.07 -15.16
CA PHE A 204 13.67 18.60 -14.90
C PHE A 204 12.83 18.62 -16.17
N ILE A 205 12.84 19.70 -16.95
CA ILE A 205 12.10 19.80 -18.23
C ILE A 205 12.55 18.73 -19.21
N LYS A 206 13.87 18.53 -19.38
CA LYS A 206 14.41 17.49 -20.27
C LYS A 206 13.90 16.10 -19.89
N MET A 207 13.91 15.78 -18.61
CA MET A 207 13.37 14.51 -18.08
C MET A 207 11.86 14.42 -18.37
N TYR A 208 11.09 15.46 -18.06
CA TYR A 208 9.66 15.55 -18.24
C TYR A 208 9.28 15.36 -19.73
N ASP A 209 9.94 16.08 -20.64
CA ASP A 209 9.69 15.97 -22.08
C ASP A 209 10.01 14.56 -22.62
N THR A 210 11.05 13.90 -22.06
CA THR A 210 11.33 12.49 -22.40
C THR A 210 10.16 11.58 -22.03
N MET A 211 9.57 11.76 -20.85
CA MET A 211 8.40 10.97 -20.42
C MET A 211 7.15 11.29 -21.25
N CYS A 212 6.93 12.56 -21.62
CA CYS A 212 5.82 12.95 -22.50
C CYS A 212 5.97 12.35 -23.93
N LEU A 213 7.18 12.28 -24.45
CA LEU A 213 7.43 11.62 -25.74
C LEU A 213 7.10 10.13 -25.68
N MET A 214 7.43 9.46 -24.58
CA MET A 214 7.09 8.05 -24.36
C MET A 214 5.57 7.83 -24.22
N ALA A 215 4.84 8.78 -23.66
CA ALA A 215 3.38 8.69 -23.57
C ALA A 215 2.69 8.59 -24.96
N ASN A 216 3.34 9.07 -26.01
CA ASN A 216 2.82 8.99 -27.38
C ASN A 216 3.25 7.67 -28.04
N GLY A 217 2.49 6.61 -27.83
CA GLY A 217 2.69 5.32 -28.51
C GLY A 217 3.09 4.16 -27.60
N SER A 218 3.24 4.38 -26.31
CA SER A 218 3.40 3.33 -25.29
C SER A 218 2.05 2.94 -24.67
N THR A 219 1.96 1.73 -24.16
CA THR A 219 0.88 1.31 -23.28
C THR A 219 0.94 2.06 -21.94
N LEU A 220 -0.13 2.03 -21.16
CA LEU A 220 -0.16 2.67 -19.83
C LEU A 220 0.85 2.00 -18.87
N GLY A 221 0.99 0.69 -18.96
CA GLY A 221 2.00 -0.06 -18.21
C GLY A 221 3.42 0.38 -18.57
N GLU A 222 3.76 0.46 -19.88
CA GLU A 222 5.05 0.92 -20.37
C GLU A 222 5.34 2.38 -19.99
N LEU A 223 4.33 3.25 -20.07
CA LEU A 223 4.44 4.64 -19.64
C LEU A 223 4.74 4.72 -18.15
N THR A 224 3.99 3.98 -17.32
CA THR A 224 4.17 3.98 -15.87
C THR A 224 5.57 3.47 -15.50
N GLN A 225 6.04 2.40 -16.13
CA GLN A 225 7.40 1.88 -15.94
C GLN A 225 8.46 2.90 -16.36
N SER A 226 8.23 3.61 -17.48
CA SER A 226 9.09 4.69 -17.96
C SER A 226 9.17 5.84 -16.96
N VAL A 227 8.04 6.24 -16.37
CA VAL A 227 7.99 7.25 -15.32
C VAL A 227 8.85 6.85 -14.12
N ILE A 228 8.69 5.64 -13.61
CA ILE A 228 9.47 5.12 -12.46
C ILE A 228 10.97 5.14 -12.78
N LYS A 229 11.36 4.77 -13.99
CA LYS A 229 12.75 4.69 -14.43
C LYS A 229 13.35 6.08 -14.67
N TYR A 230 12.73 6.89 -15.55
CA TYR A 230 13.34 8.16 -16.04
C TYR A 230 13.22 9.29 -15.01
N SER A 231 12.25 9.26 -14.11
CA SER A 231 12.21 10.19 -12.99
C SER A 231 13.35 9.98 -12.01
N GLY A 232 14.02 8.81 -12.04
CA GLY A 232 15.01 8.39 -11.07
C GLY A 232 14.41 7.82 -9.78
N TYR A 233 13.08 7.61 -9.75
CA TYR A 233 12.37 7.15 -8.56
C TYR A 233 12.82 5.75 -8.14
N ARG A 234 12.95 4.80 -9.09
CA ARG A 234 13.50 3.46 -8.83
C ARG A 234 14.83 3.53 -8.10
N LYS A 235 15.77 4.30 -8.63
CA LYS A 235 17.10 4.44 -8.04
C LYS A 235 17.04 5.02 -6.63
N MET A 236 16.22 6.03 -6.40
CA MET A 236 16.02 6.61 -5.07
C MET A 236 15.56 5.56 -4.05
N LEU A 237 14.65 4.65 -4.44
CA LEU A 237 14.17 3.59 -3.56
C LEU A 237 15.23 2.49 -3.35
N GLU A 238 15.94 2.10 -4.40
CA GLU A 238 17.04 1.13 -4.32
C GLU A 238 18.17 1.64 -3.39
N ASP A 239 18.48 2.93 -3.44
CA ASP A 239 19.50 3.56 -2.58
C ASP A 239 19.09 3.56 -1.09
N LYS A 240 17.81 3.41 -0.75
CA LYS A 240 17.32 3.20 0.64
C LYS A 240 17.60 1.78 1.18
N GLY A 241 18.03 0.83 0.33
CA GLY A 241 18.30 -0.55 0.72
C GLY A 241 17.05 -1.29 1.21
N VAL A 242 17.14 -1.93 2.36
CA VAL A 242 16.03 -2.75 2.92
C VAL A 242 14.76 -1.93 3.13
N ASP A 243 14.89 -0.68 3.60
CA ASP A 243 13.74 0.18 3.88
C ASP A 243 12.99 0.61 2.62
N GLY A 244 13.69 0.68 1.48
CA GLY A 244 13.08 1.02 0.19
C GLY A 244 12.44 -0.13 -0.56
N LYS A 245 12.65 -1.38 -0.11
CA LYS A 245 12.19 -2.56 -0.83
C LYS A 245 10.66 -2.65 -0.92
N ASP A 246 9.95 -2.40 0.17
CA ASP A 246 8.50 -2.42 0.19
C ASP A 246 7.91 -1.27 -0.65
N GLU A 247 8.52 -0.07 -0.57
CA GLU A 247 8.12 1.08 -1.38
C GLU A 247 8.32 0.80 -2.89
N LEU A 248 9.45 0.14 -3.26
CA LEU A 248 9.71 -0.25 -4.64
C LEU A 248 8.66 -1.23 -5.16
N GLN A 249 8.29 -2.23 -4.37
CA GLN A 249 7.21 -3.15 -4.74
C GLN A 249 5.87 -2.42 -4.90
N ASN A 250 5.57 -1.42 -4.06
CA ASN A 250 4.36 -0.63 -4.20
C ASN A 250 4.33 0.17 -5.51
N VAL A 251 5.42 0.78 -5.92
CA VAL A 251 5.45 1.51 -7.21
C VAL A 251 5.41 0.56 -8.41
N GLU A 252 5.98 -0.64 -8.30
CA GLU A 252 5.84 -1.69 -9.33
C GLU A 252 4.40 -2.17 -9.45
N GLN A 253 3.65 -2.23 -8.34
CA GLN A 253 2.23 -2.57 -8.37
C GLN A 253 1.38 -1.51 -9.10
N VAL A 254 1.82 -0.25 -9.20
CA VAL A 254 1.14 0.75 -10.05
C VAL A 254 1.26 0.41 -11.54
N VAL A 255 2.37 -0.22 -11.95
CA VAL A 255 2.52 -0.72 -13.34
C VAL A 255 1.50 -1.80 -13.61
N VAL A 256 1.38 -2.78 -12.70
CA VAL A 256 0.39 -3.86 -12.81
C VAL A 256 -1.02 -3.29 -12.87
N ALA A 257 -1.34 -2.30 -12.03
CA ALA A 257 -2.65 -1.63 -12.08
C ALA A 257 -2.96 -0.97 -13.43
N ALA A 258 -1.95 -0.37 -14.05
CA ALA A 258 -2.08 0.26 -15.37
C ALA A 258 -2.29 -0.79 -16.48
N GLU A 259 -1.55 -1.90 -16.45
CA GLU A 259 -1.69 -3.02 -17.40
C GLU A 259 -3.07 -3.68 -17.27
N GLU A 260 -3.56 -3.90 -16.06
CA GLU A 260 -4.89 -4.45 -15.81
C GLU A 260 -6.01 -3.54 -16.30
N PHE A 261 -5.86 -2.23 -16.11
CA PHE A 261 -6.81 -1.27 -16.64
C PHE A 261 -6.88 -1.36 -18.18
N GLU A 262 -5.74 -1.51 -18.86
CA GLU A 262 -5.69 -1.70 -20.31
C GLU A 262 -6.37 -2.99 -20.75
N HIS A 263 -6.16 -4.09 -20.05
CA HIS A 263 -6.79 -5.38 -20.37
C HIS A 263 -8.30 -5.38 -20.15
N ALA A 264 -8.79 -4.60 -19.19
CA ALA A 264 -10.22 -4.53 -18.86
C ALA A 264 -11.02 -3.63 -19.82
N HIS A 265 -10.36 -2.78 -20.62
CA HIS A 265 -11.02 -1.76 -21.43
C HIS A 265 -10.55 -1.81 -22.90
N ILE A 266 -11.49 -1.65 -23.86
CA ILE A 266 -11.21 -1.77 -25.31
C ILE A 266 -10.44 -0.56 -25.87
N LYS A 267 -10.65 0.62 -25.28
CA LYS A 267 -9.91 1.86 -25.58
C LYS A 267 -9.54 2.50 -24.27
N THR A 268 -8.27 2.70 -24.06
CA THR A 268 -7.74 3.24 -22.83
C THR A 268 -6.90 4.47 -23.11
N ASN A 269 -7.02 5.46 -22.25
CA ASN A 269 -6.11 6.59 -22.21
C ASN A 269 -5.73 6.92 -20.76
N LEU A 270 -4.65 7.66 -20.62
CA LEU A 270 -4.11 8.02 -19.30
C LEU A 270 -5.14 8.76 -18.42
N SER A 271 -5.97 9.61 -19.01
CA SER A 271 -6.98 10.38 -18.25
C SER A 271 -8.06 9.48 -17.65
N GLU A 272 -8.51 8.45 -18.37
CA GLU A 272 -9.49 7.48 -17.89
C GLU A 272 -8.92 6.61 -16.77
N PHE A 273 -7.68 6.15 -16.90
CA PHE A 273 -6.98 5.44 -15.83
C PHE A 273 -6.88 6.27 -14.54
N LEU A 274 -6.47 7.55 -14.67
CA LEU A 274 -6.38 8.46 -13.52
C LEU A 274 -7.75 8.77 -12.91
N ALA A 275 -8.81 8.81 -13.71
CA ALA A 275 -10.18 8.97 -13.22
C ALA A 275 -10.63 7.75 -12.41
N GLU A 276 -10.34 6.52 -12.87
CA GLU A 276 -10.65 5.30 -12.13
C GLU A 276 -9.92 5.27 -10.77
N ILE A 277 -8.63 5.58 -10.73
CA ILE A 277 -7.88 5.69 -9.48
C ILE A 277 -8.54 6.69 -8.51
N SER A 278 -8.99 7.82 -9.04
CA SER A 278 -9.65 8.85 -8.22
C SER A 278 -10.96 8.33 -7.63
N LEU A 279 -11.73 7.55 -8.39
CA LEU A 279 -12.97 6.91 -7.91
C LEU A 279 -12.69 5.85 -6.84
N LEU A 280 -11.68 4.99 -7.05
CA LEU A 280 -11.27 3.98 -6.06
C LEU A 280 -10.87 4.62 -4.72
N SER A 281 -10.24 5.80 -4.78
CA SER A 281 -9.86 6.55 -3.58
C SER A 281 -11.06 7.23 -2.87
N ALA A 282 -12.15 7.51 -3.58
CA ALA A 282 -13.31 8.28 -3.09
C ALA A 282 -14.42 7.42 -2.47
N VAL A 283 -14.46 6.11 -2.69
CA VAL A 283 -15.55 5.19 -2.21
C VAL A 283 -15.72 5.20 -0.68
N ASP A 284 -14.80 5.80 0.06
CA ASP A 284 -14.75 5.77 1.53
C ASP A 284 -15.65 6.75 2.28
N THR A 285 -16.22 7.73 1.59
CA THR A 285 -16.96 8.80 2.29
C THR A 285 -18.42 8.47 2.60
N LEU A 286 -18.91 7.30 2.19
CA LEU A 286 -20.35 6.96 2.22
C LEU A 286 -20.79 6.05 3.35
N SER A 287 -19.90 5.50 4.20
CA SER A 287 -20.27 4.60 5.29
C SER A 287 -19.87 5.11 6.66
N SER A 288 -20.70 4.82 7.69
CA SER A 288 -20.35 5.09 9.09
C SER A 288 -18.97 4.48 9.42
N GLU A 289 -18.13 5.20 10.16
CA GLU A 289 -16.76 4.73 10.49
C GLU A 289 -16.71 3.38 11.22
N GLU A 290 -17.82 2.92 11.78
CA GLU A 290 -17.88 1.77 12.67
C GLU A 290 -18.06 0.42 11.97
N ASN A 291 -18.79 0.35 10.85
CA ASN A 291 -19.12 -0.94 10.19
C ASN A 291 -18.32 -1.11 8.88
N LYS A 292 -17.05 -1.47 9.00
CA LYS A 292 -16.12 -1.68 7.87
C LYS A 292 -15.30 -2.95 8.08
N VAL A 293 -15.01 -3.67 7.00
CA VAL A 293 -14.02 -4.75 7.00
C VAL A 293 -12.68 -4.20 7.45
N VAL A 294 -12.01 -4.89 8.35
CA VAL A 294 -10.72 -4.44 8.89
C VAL A 294 -9.58 -5.16 8.19
N MET A 295 -8.69 -4.41 7.59
CA MET A 295 -7.52 -4.92 6.91
C MET A 295 -6.25 -4.52 7.66
N MET A 296 -5.31 -5.46 7.84
CA MET A 296 -4.06 -5.14 8.53
C MET A 296 -3.01 -6.23 8.32
N THR A 297 -1.77 -5.88 8.66
CA THR A 297 -0.70 -6.89 8.73
C THR A 297 -0.90 -7.80 9.94
N LEU A 298 -0.40 -9.05 9.86
CA LEU A 298 -0.36 -9.99 11.00
C LEU A 298 0.28 -9.36 12.26
N HIS A 299 1.25 -8.45 12.10
CA HIS A 299 1.87 -7.75 13.22
C HIS A 299 0.93 -6.72 13.86
N ALA A 300 0.15 -6.01 13.06
CA ALA A 300 -0.78 -4.99 13.55
C ALA A 300 -1.98 -5.61 14.27
N SER A 301 -2.33 -6.86 13.94
CA SER A 301 -3.47 -7.57 14.56
C SER A 301 -3.21 -8.01 16.01
N LYS A 302 -1.96 -7.88 16.51
CA LYS A 302 -1.63 -8.28 17.87
C LYS A 302 -2.50 -7.52 18.90
N GLY A 303 -3.27 -8.27 19.69
CA GLY A 303 -4.14 -7.70 20.73
C GLY A 303 -5.58 -7.44 20.27
N LEU A 304 -5.86 -7.56 18.98
CA LEU A 304 -7.21 -7.44 18.42
C LEU A 304 -7.90 -8.80 18.30
N GLU A 305 -9.22 -8.79 18.15
CA GLU A 305 -10.04 -10.01 17.99
C GLU A 305 -11.22 -9.74 17.04
N PHE A 306 -11.56 -10.73 16.22
CA PHE A 306 -12.61 -10.65 15.22
C PHE A 306 -13.36 -11.98 15.17
N LYS A 307 -14.64 -11.95 14.74
CA LYS A 307 -15.44 -13.15 14.62
C LYS A 307 -15.06 -14.00 13.43
N ASN A 308 -14.69 -13.35 12.31
CA ASN A 308 -14.28 -14.00 11.08
C ASN A 308 -12.93 -13.43 10.62
N VAL A 309 -11.96 -14.30 10.34
CA VAL A 309 -10.59 -13.90 9.99
C VAL A 309 -10.13 -14.63 8.74
N TYR A 310 -9.75 -13.88 7.73
CA TYR A 310 -9.07 -14.37 6.53
C TYR A 310 -7.58 -14.03 6.61
N ILE A 311 -6.72 -14.99 6.29
CA ILE A 311 -5.27 -14.79 6.18
C ILE A 311 -4.91 -15.07 4.72
N ILE A 312 -4.49 -14.02 4.00
CA ILE A 312 -4.23 -14.08 2.57
C ILE A 312 -2.74 -14.13 2.25
N GLY A 313 -2.43 -14.66 1.06
CA GLY A 313 -1.06 -14.73 0.56
C GLY A 313 -0.17 -15.64 1.40
N LEU A 314 -0.65 -16.80 1.78
CA LEU A 314 0.12 -17.86 2.44
C LEU A 314 0.88 -18.67 1.37
N GLU A 315 1.90 -18.05 0.77
CA GLU A 315 2.73 -18.67 -0.27
C GLU A 315 4.03 -19.20 0.31
N ASP A 316 4.55 -20.27 -0.29
CA ASP A 316 5.91 -20.74 -0.07
C ASP A 316 6.88 -19.74 -0.73
N SER A 317 7.73 -19.11 0.07
CA SER A 317 8.71 -18.09 -0.38
C SER A 317 10.10 -18.71 -0.56
#